data_5f13f15889d4a9e8f7a9b438834aca9c
#
_entry.id   5f13f15889d4a9e8f7a9b438834aca9c
#
_cell.length_a   1.000
_cell.length_b   1.000
_cell.length_c   1.000
_cell.angle_alpha   90.00
_cell.angle_beta   90.00
_cell.angle_gamma   90.00
#
_symmetry.space_group_name_H-M   'P 1'
#
loop_
_entity.id
_entity.type
_entity.pdbx_description
1 polymer ?
#
loop_
_entity_poly.entity_id
_entity_poly.type
_entity_poly.pdbx_seq_one_letter_code
_entity_poly.pdbx_strand_id
1 'polypeptide(L)'
;MLGGLAFKRRWQLARRAAGKSTDKPNLIMSSAVQVCWEKFCNYFEVEPRYVPVTDEHPMLDGSQLEQYVDENTIGVVAIMGVTYTGMYEPVKEIAAALDALQAKTGFDVPIHVDGASGAMIAPFLQPEIEWDFRLERVHSISTSGHKYGLVYPGVGWVVWRNLAALPDELIFRVSYLGGDMPTLALNFSRPGAQVLLQYYQFLRLGREGYTDIQQECQDVAMYISKGISEIGPFDLWSDGSDIPVFAWQLKPGYTDKWNLYHLSDRLRMKGWLVPAYPMPDNMSDRTVQRIVVRNGLSRDLADDLLDDIREETAWLDALDTPMPTQGQKPGFHH
;
A
#
# COMPACT_ATOMS: atom_id res chain seq x y z
N MET A 1 8.37 9.05 1.14
CA MET A 1 9.48 9.80 1.82
C MET A 1 9.26 11.31 1.82
N LEU A 2 9.06 12.01 0.69
CA LEU A 2 8.89 13.49 0.69
C LEU A 2 7.68 13.98 1.48
N GLY A 3 6.56 13.25 1.47
CA GLY A 3 5.38 13.57 2.30
C GLY A 3 5.70 13.52 3.79
N GLY A 4 6.37 12.45 4.23
CA GLY A 4 6.80 12.32 5.64
C GLY A 4 7.83 13.38 6.03
N LEU A 5 8.74 13.74 5.12
CA LEU A 5 9.72 14.80 5.39
C LEU A 5 9.03 16.17 5.55
N ALA A 6 8.01 16.46 4.74
CA ALA A 6 7.20 17.67 4.88
C ALA A 6 6.48 17.69 6.24
N PHE A 7 5.94 16.56 6.70
CA PHE A 7 5.34 16.44 8.03
C PHE A 7 6.35 16.73 9.14
N LYS A 8 7.51 16.08 9.09
CA LYS A 8 8.57 16.32 10.10
C LYS A 8 8.95 17.81 10.17
N ARG A 9 9.16 18.45 9.03
CA ARG A 9 9.56 19.86 8.98
C ARG A 9 8.47 20.81 9.48
N ARG A 10 7.21 20.58 9.08
CA ARG A 10 6.08 21.37 9.61
C ARG A 10 5.96 21.23 11.13
N TRP A 11 6.02 20.02 11.64
CA TRP A 11 5.99 19.76 13.08
C TRP A 11 7.17 20.47 13.79
N GLN A 12 8.39 20.35 13.25
CA GLN A 12 9.57 21.04 13.81
C GLN A 12 9.40 22.55 13.84
N LEU A 13 8.88 23.17 12.77
CA LEU A 13 8.63 24.59 12.70
C LEU A 13 7.60 25.04 13.75
N ALA A 14 6.50 24.31 13.88
CA ALA A 14 5.46 24.59 14.87
C ALA A 14 6.01 24.48 16.33
N ARG A 15 6.79 23.44 16.61
CA ARG A 15 7.42 23.21 17.93
C ARG A 15 8.41 24.30 18.27
N ARG A 16 9.28 24.68 17.34
CA ARG A 16 10.25 25.78 17.54
C ARG A 16 9.55 27.10 17.81
N ALA A 17 8.49 27.41 17.05
CA ALA A 17 7.69 28.64 17.29
C ALA A 17 7.03 28.64 18.67
N ALA A 18 6.70 27.49 19.21
CA ALA A 18 6.15 27.32 20.55
C ALA A 18 7.23 27.16 21.65
N GLY A 19 8.53 27.25 21.32
CA GLY A 19 9.64 27.06 22.28
C GLY A 19 9.75 25.63 22.84
N LYS A 20 9.23 24.64 22.10
CA LYS A 20 9.25 23.23 22.49
C LYS A 20 10.37 22.46 21.78
N SER A 21 10.83 21.35 22.41
CA SER A 21 11.81 20.43 21.78
C SER A 21 11.28 19.86 20.47
N THR A 22 12.20 19.61 19.55
CA THR A 22 11.97 18.93 18.27
C THR A 22 12.57 17.53 18.20
N ASP A 23 12.97 17.01 19.38
CA ASP A 23 13.50 15.67 19.52
C ASP A 23 12.35 14.64 19.52
N LYS A 24 12.65 13.43 19.10
CA LYS A 24 11.72 12.29 19.14
C LYS A 24 10.41 12.47 18.35
N PRO A 25 10.44 12.95 17.09
CA PRO A 25 9.26 12.89 16.25
C PRO A 25 8.84 11.45 16.04
N ASN A 26 7.52 11.18 16.00
CA ASN A 26 7.00 9.85 15.69
C ASN A 26 5.97 9.90 14.56
N LEU A 27 5.84 8.78 13.85
CA LEU A 27 4.91 8.61 12.73
C LEU A 27 4.08 7.35 12.94
N ILE A 28 2.77 7.49 12.86
CA ILE A 28 1.84 6.37 13.04
C ILE A 28 1.52 5.73 11.69
N MET A 29 1.55 4.40 11.64
CA MET A 29 1.24 3.61 10.45
C MET A 29 0.85 2.18 10.83
N SER A 30 0.18 1.47 9.94
CA SER A 30 -0.10 0.04 10.09
C SER A 30 1.19 -0.79 10.17
N SER A 31 1.18 -1.91 10.88
CA SER A 31 2.25 -2.91 10.80
C SER A 31 2.37 -3.54 9.40
N ALA A 32 1.34 -3.42 8.56
CA ALA A 32 1.35 -3.84 7.16
C ALA A 32 1.88 -2.78 6.18
N VAL A 33 2.59 -1.78 6.67
CA VAL A 33 3.18 -0.70 5.87
C VAL A 33 4.26 -1.23 4.92
N GLN A 34 4.48 -0.51 3.82
CA GLN A 34 5.53 -0.83 2.86
C GLN A 34 6.89 -0.30 3.37
N VAL A 35 7.97 -1.05 3.11
CA VAL A 35 9.36 -0.78 3.56
C VAL A 35 9.86 0.65 3.30
N CYS A 36 9.29 1.38 2.35
CA CYS A 36 9.67 2.77 2.11
C CYS A 36 9.41 3.69 3.33
N TRP A 37 8.45 3.34 4.18
CA TRP A 37 8.15 4.07 5.40
C TRP A 37 9.10 3.71 6.54
N GLU A 38 9.51 2.45 6.64
CA GLU A 38 10.59 2.03 7.56
C GLU A 38 11.90 2.74 7.22
N LYS A 39 12.24 2.78 5.91
CA LYS A 39 13.40 3.55 5.43
C LYS A 39 13.27 5.04 5.73
N PHE A 40 12.07 5.60 5.59
CA PHE A 40 11.83 6.99 5.97
C PHE A 40 12.12 7.21 7.45
N CYS A 41 11.56 6.39 8.32
CA CYS A 41 11.75 6.50 9.76
C CYS A 41 13.22 6.35 10.15
N ASN A 42 13.91 5.37 9.59
CA ASN A 42 15.33 5.13 9.85
C ASN A 42 16.22 6.29 9.34
N TYR A 43 16.06 6.70 8.07
CA TYR A 43 16.93 7.71 7.45
C TYR A 43 16.71 9.12 7.99
N PHE A 44 15.51 9.41 8.44
CA PHE A 44 15.14 10.74 8.95
C PHE A 44 14.94 10.79 10.45
N GLU A 45 15.37 9.76 11.18
CA GLU A 45 15.32 9.73 12.66
C GLU A 45 13.92 10.06 13.19
N VAL A 46 12.93 9.31 12.71
CA VAL A 46 11.53 9.36 13.14
C VAL A 46 11.20 8.03 13.81
N GLU A 47 10.62 8.05 14.99
CA GLU A 47 10.16 6.86 15.68
C GLU A 47 8.95 6.27 14.94
N PRO A 48 9.01 5.04 14.42
CA PRO A 48 7.84 4.39 13.87
C PRO A 48 6.90 3.92 14.98
N ARG A 49 5.62 4.22 14.86
CA ARG A 49 4.57 3.68 15.72
C ARG A 49 3.67 2.77 14.90
N TYR A 50 3.94 1.49 14.98
CA TYR A 50 3.18 0.47 14.26
C TYR A 50 1.90 0.12 15.02
N VAL A 51 0.76 0.31 14.34
CA VAL A 51 -0.54 -0.19 14.79
C VAL A 51 -0.67 -1.63 14.30
N PRO A 52 -0.84 -2.60 15.21
CA PRO A 52 -0.90 -4.01 14.81
C PRO A 52 -2.10 -4.32 13.93
N VAL A 53 -1.87 -5.08 12.86
CA VAL A 53 -2.92 -5.76 12.10
C VAL A 53 -3.31 -7.03 12.85
N THR A 54 -4.60 -7.27 13.02
CA THR A 54 -5.18 -8.43 13.69
C THR A 54 -6.39 -8.96 12.91
N ASP A 55 -6.97 -10.09 13.34
CA ASP A 55 -8.22 -10.58 12.74
C ASP A 55 -9.39 -9.61 12.92
N GLU A 56 -9.42 -8.93 14.07
CA GLU A 56 -10.46 -7.94 14.39
C GLU A 56 -10.22 -6.60 13.65
N HIS A 57 -8.95 -6.27 13.43
CA HIS A 57 -8.50 -5.06 12.73
C HIS A 57 -7.52 -5.46 11.61
N PRO A 58 -8.02 -5.92 10.46
CA PRO A 58 -7.18 -6.38 9.34
C PRO A 58 -6.42 -5.24 8.64
N MET A 59 -6.66 -4.00 9.05
CA MET A 59 -6.02 -2.78 8.57
C MET A 59 -6.04 -1.71 9.67
N LEU A 60 -5.25 -0.65 9.52
CA LEU A 60 -5.34 0.52 10.39
C LEU A 60 -6.71 1.19 10.23
N ASP A 61 -7.38 1.44 11.33
CA ASP A 61 -8.62 2.22 11.39
C ASP A 61 -8.58 3.29 12.49
N GLY A 62 -9.63 4.12 12.54
CA GLY A 62 -9.70 5.25 13.47
C GLY A 62 -9.77 4.84 14.94
N SER A 63 -10.31 3.67 15.27
CA SER A 63 -10.53 3.23 16.65
C SER A 63 -9.25 2.94 17.42
N GLN A 64 -8.17 2.65 16.70
CA GLN A 64 -6.89 2.26 17.27
C GLN A 64 -5.99 3.46 17.62
N LEU A 65 -6.27 4.67 17.09
CA LEU A 65 -5.31 5.79 17.07
C LEU A 65 -5.05 6.44 18.42
N GLU A 66 -6.03 6.48 19.33
CA GLU A 66 -5.94 7.26 20.58
C GLU A 66 -4.70 6.91 21.42
N GLN A 67 -4.31 5.64 21.45
CA GLN A 67 -3.17 5.17 22.25
C GLN A 67 -1.80 5.46 21.61
N TYR A 68 -1.77 5.81 20.32
CA TYR A 68 -0.52 6.04 19.58
C TYR A 68 -0.22 7.53 19.37
N VAL A 69 -1.22 8.42 19.48
CA VAL A 69 -1.08 9.85 19.24
C VAL A 69 -0.55 10.54 20.48
N ASP A 70 0.50 11.36 20.31
CA ASP A 70 0.99 12.28 21.32
C ASP A 70 1.46 13.62 20.72
N GLU A 71 2.04 14.50 21.52
CA GLU A 71 2.54 15.81 21.08
C GLU A 71 3.72 15.73 20.09
N ASN A 72 4.36 14.58 19.96
CA ASN A 72 5.48 14.35 19.06
C ASN A 72 5.05 13.67 17.75
N THR A 73 3.77 13.38 17.60
CA THR A 73 3.24 12.75 16.40
C THR A 73 3.24 13.75 15.24
N ILE A 74 4.02 13.43 14.19
CA ILE A 74 4.15 14.28 13.00
C ILE A 74 3.05 14.04 11.97
N GLY A 75 2.40 12.88 12.01
CA GLY A 75 1.33 12.49 11.11
C GLY A 75 0.92 11.04 11.23
N VAL A 76 -0.10 10.67 10.46
CA VAL A 76 -0.54 9.30 10.23
C VAL A 76 -0.38 8.98 8.74
N VAL A 77 0.11 7.78 8.41
CA VAL A 77 0.09 7.23 7.07
C VAL A 77 -1.13 6.33 6.93
N ALA A 78 -2.03 6.67 6.02
CA ALA A 78 -3.17 5.85 5.64
C ALA A 78 -2.94 5.28 4.24
N ILE A 79 -3.17 3.99 4.06
CA ILE A 79 -2.77 3.27 2.84
C ILE A 79 -4.01 2.96 1.98
N MET A 80 -3.99 3.44 0.74
CA MET A 80 -4.96 3.06 -0.28
C MET A 80 -4.39 1.92 -1.12
N GLY A 81 -4.65 0.68 -0.67
CA GLY A 81 -4.13 -0.55 -1.25
C GLY A 81 -2.93 -1.13 -0.51
N VAL A 82 -3.19 -1.68 0.68
CA VAL A 82 -2.19 -2.36 1.53
C VAL A 82 -1.47 -3.44 0.74
N THR A 83 -0.15 -3.47 0.83
CA THR A 83 0.69 -4.39 0.05
C THR A 83 0.34 -5.86 0.29
N TYR A 84 -0.03 -6.22 1.50
CA TYR A 84 -0.33 -7.60 1.89
C TYR A 84 -1.65 -8.12 1.34
N THR A 85 -2.68 -7.26 1.32
CA THR A 85 -4.06 -7.67 1.05
C THR A 85 -4.75 -6.92 -0.09
N GLY A 86 -4.24 -5.76 -0.47
CA GLY A 86 -4.90 -4.87 -1.44
C GLY A 86 -6.00 -3.98 -0.84
N MET A 87 -6.34 -4.14 0.44
CA MET A 87 -7.44 -3.42 1.09
C MET A 87 -7.13 -1.93 1.26
N TYR A 88 -8.18 -1.10 1.26
CA TYR A 88 -8.09 0.32 1.61
C TYR A 88 -8.20 0.51 3.12
N GLU A 89 -7.28 1.24 3.70
CA GLU A 89 -7.48 1.77 5.05
C GLU A 89 -8.53 2.89 4.99
N PRO A 90 -9.46 2.96 5.96
CA PRO A 90 -10.62 3.86 5.92
C PRO A 90 -10.22 5.31 6.26
N VAL A 91 -9.66 6.04 5.28
CA VAL A 91 -9.07 7.38 5.47
C VAL A 91 -10.06 8.36 6.08
N LYS A 92 -11.34 8.28 5.71
CA LYS A 92 -12.41 9.14 6.27
C LYS A 92 -12.61 8.91 7.77
N GLU A 93 -12.62 7.65 8.19
CA GLU A 93 -12.77 7.28 9.60
C GLU A 93 -11.54 7.66 10.41
N ILE A 94 -10.35 7.45 9.84
CA ILE A 94 -9.07 7.89 10.41
C ILE A 94 -9.08 9.42 10.60
N ALA A 95 -9.54 10.18 9.61
CA ALA A 95 -9.64 11.63 9.70
C ALA A 95 -10.62 12.06 10.80
N ALA A 96 -11.80 11.45 10.89
CA ALA A 96 -12.79 11.74 11.91
C ALA A 96 -12.27 11.43 13.33
N ALA A 97 -11.54 10.32 13.50
CA ALA A 97 -10.92 9.97 14.77
C ALA A 97 -9.85 10.99 15.19
N LEU A 98 -9.04 11.48 14.26
CA LEU A 98 -8.04 12.53 14.52
C LEU A 98 -8.70 13.88 14.82
N ASP A 99 -9.86 14.21 14.22
CA ASP A 99 -10.64 15.41 14.58
C ASP A 99 -11.14 15.35 16.03
N ALA A 100 -11.67 14.20 16.44
CA ALA A 100 -12.10 13.98 17.81
C ALA A 100 -10.92 14.04 18.80
N LEU A 101 -9.77 13.48 18.46
CA LEU A 101 -8.55 13.55 19.27
C LEU A 101 -8.03 14.99 19.39
N GLN A 102 -8.04 15.76 18.32
CA GLN A 102 -7.65 17.17 18.37
C GLN A 102 -8.56 17.97 19.28
N ALA A 103 -9.88 17.76 19.21
CA ALA A 103 -10.83 18.43 20.09
C ALA A 103 -10.58 18.12 21.58
N LYS A 104 -10.10 16.90 21.90
CA LYS A 104 -9.81 16.43 23.26
C LYS A 104 -8.43 16.87 23.76
N THR A 105 -7.41 16.85 22.90
CA THR A 105 -5.99 16.97 23.28
C THR A 105 -5.31 18.24 22.77
N GLY A 106 -5.87 18.87 21.74
CA GLY A 106 -5.25 19.98 21.01
C GLY A 106 -4.18 19.55 19.99
N PHE A 107 -3.91 18.25 19.82
CA PHE A 107 -2.90 17.76 18.88
C PHE A 107 -3.45 17.77 17.44
N ASP A 108 -2.84 18.59 16.59
CA ASP A 108 -3.17 18.67 15.16
C ASP A 108 -2.29 17.69 14.35
N VAL A 109 -2.83 16.52 14.05
CA VAL A 109 -2.11 15.44 13.36
C VAL A 109 -2.64 15.29 11.93
N PRO A 110 -1.81 15.56 10.91
CA PRO A 110 -2.19 15.41 9.50
C PRO A 110 -2.12 13.98 9.02
N ILE A 111 -2.77 13.71 7.88
CA ILE A 111 -2.72 12.43 7.17
C ILE A 111 -1.91 12.57 5.88
N HIS A 112 -0.99 11.63 5.65
CA HIS A 112 -0.46 11.31 4.33
C HIS A 112 -1.16 10.08 3.80
N VAL A 113 -1.74 10.17 2.62
CA VAL A 113 -2.31 9.00 1.96
C VAL A 113 -1.25 8.35 1.08
N ASP A 114 -0.83 7.14 1.44
CA ASP A 114 -0.04 6.30 0.56
C ASP A 114 -0.97 5.58 -0.43
N GLY A 115 -1.23 6.27 -1.51
CA GLY A 115 -2.02 5.77 -2.62
C GLY A 115 -1.17 5.16 -3.73
N ALA A 116 -0.03 4.55 -3.39
CA ALA A 116 0.90 3.97 -4.37
C ALA A 116 0.20 3.08 -5.41
N SER A 117 -0.84 2.37 -5.00
CA SER A 117 -1.72 1.58 -5.88
C SER A 117 -3.08 2.26 -6.07
N GLY A 118 -3.80 2.52 -4.98
CA GLY A 118 -5.21 2.92 -5.01
C GLY A 118 -5.48 4.31 -5.58
N ALA A 119 -4.51 5.25 -5.52
CA ALA A 119 -4.72 6.58 -6.10
C ALA A 119 -4.82 6.59 -7.64
N MET A 120 -4.51 5.49 -8.30
CA MET A 120 -4.76 5.29 -9.74
C MET A 120 -5.90 4.29 -10.02
N ILE A 121 -6.66 3.91 -9.00
CA ILE A 121 -7.86 3.05 -9.08
C ILE A 121 -9.09 3.83 -8.59
N ALA A 122 -9.11 4.23 -7.32
CA ALA A 122 -10.27 4.83 -6.68
C ALA A 122 -10.87 6.04 -7.43
N PRO A 123 -10.09 6.97 -8.03
CA PRO A 123 -10.68 8.08 -8.78
C PRO A 123 -11.47 7.66 -10.02
N PHE A 124 -11.22 6.46 -10.53
CA PHE A 124 -11.84 5.94 -11.74
C PHE A 124 -13.02 5.01 -11.44
N LEU A 125 -12.87 4.11 -10.46
CA LEU A 125 -13.84 3.07 -10.17
C LEU A 125 -14.75 3.39 -8.97
N GLN A 126 -14.23 4.16 -7.98
CA GLN A 126 -14.91 4.41 -6.70
C GLN A 126 -14.84 5.91 -6.35
N PRO A 127 -15.31 6.82 -7.23
CA PRO A 127 -15.20 8.27 -7.05
C PRO A 127 -15.95 8.79 -5.82
N GLU A 128 -16.89 8.02 -5.29
CA GLU A 128 -17.69 8.34 -4.09
C GLU A 128 -16.89 8.16 -2.80
N ILE A 129 -15.85 7.32 -2.77
CA ILE A 129 -15.02 7.11 -1.58
C ILE A 129 -14.22 8.38 -1.27
N GLU A 130 -14.38 8.91 -0.07
CA GLU A 130 -13.65 10.08 0.42
C GLU A 130 -12.35 9.64 1.10
N TRP A 131 -11.24 9.78 0.39
CA TRP A 131 -9.90 9.42 0.86
C TRP A 131 -8.85 10.49 0.54
N ASP A 132 -9.21 11.48 -0.24
CA ASP A 132 -8.34 12.48 -0.85
C ASP A 132 -8.46 13.86 -0.17
N PHE A 133 -8.10 14.90 -0.89
CA PHE A 133 -8.16 16.28 -0.41
C PHE A 133 -9.58 16.82 -0.12
N ARG A 134 -10.65 16.04 -0.31
CA ARG A 134 -11.97 16.34 0.24
C ARG A 134 -11.96 16.31 1.77
N LEU A 135 -11.04 15.54 2.36
CA LEU A 135 -10.80 15.48 3.80
C LEU A 135 -9.72 16.49 4.21
N GLU A 136 -10.05 17.44 5.08
CA GLU A 136 -9.15 18.54 5.49
C GLU A 136 -7.81 18.03 6.07
N ARG A 137 -7.81 16.89 6.75
CA ARG A 137 -6.61 16.30 7.36
C ARG A 137 -5.65 15.66 6.37
N VAL A 138 -6.09 15.40 5.14
CA VAL A 138 -5.20 14.88 4.11
C VAL A 138 -4.35 16.03 3.58
N HIS A 139 -3.07 16.04 3.93
CA HIS A 139 -2.13 17.10 3.54
C HIS A 139 -1.27 16.72 2.34
N SER A 140 -1.06 15.42 2.11
CA SER A 140 -0.33 14.93 0.95
C SER A 140 -0.76 13.53 0.55
N ILE A 141 -0.61 13.25 -0.74
CA ILE A 141 -0.93 11.96 -1.36
C ILE A 141 0.27 11.54 -2.20
N SER A 142 0.68 10.28 -2.09
CA SER A 142 1.65 9.68 -3.02
C SER A 142 1.00 8.62 -3.90
N THR A 143 1.51 8.48 -5.14
CA THR A 143 1.10 7.41 -6.05
C THR A 143 2.25 6.96 -6.94
N SER A 144 2.20 5.70 -7.39
CA SER A 144 3.23 5.11 -8.25
C SER A 144 2.72 4.99 -9.69
N GLY A 145 3.37 5.70 -10.62
CA GLY A 145 3.01 5.61 -12.03
C GLY A 145 3.20 4.20 -12.63
N HIS A 146 4.19 3.45 -12.13
CA HIS A 146 4.52 2.11 -12.63
C HIS A 146 3.62 0.98 -12.12
N LYS A 147 2.66 1.29 -11.25
CA LYS A 147 1.62 0.34 -10.83
C LYS A 147 0.40 0.52 -11.75
N TYR A 148 -0.67 1.04 -11.24
CA TYR A 148 -1.89 1.27 -12.01
C TYR A 148 -1.90 2.58 -12.83
N GLY A 149 -0.80 3.35 -12.79
CA GLY A 149 -0.58 4.45 -13.73
C GLY A 149 -0.14 4.02 -15.13
N LEU A 150 0.08 2.71 -15.36
CA LEU A 150 0.33 2.09 -16.67
C LEU A 150 1.59 2.58 -17.39
N VAL A 151 2.65 2.87 -16.64
CA VAL A 151 3.97 3.24 -17.19
C VAL A 151 5.08 2.37 -16.60
N TYR A 152 6.27 2.47 -17.20
CA TYR A 152 7.46 1.77 -16.71
C TYR A 152 7.95 2.32 -15.35
N PRO A 153 8.65 1.50 -14.52
CA PRO A 153 9.28 1.96 -13.29
C PRO A 153 10.17 3.17 -13.50
N GLY A 154 10.18 4.09 -12.52
CA GLY A 154 11.01 5.29 -12.50
C GLY A 154 10.24 6.60 -12.29
N VAL A 155 8.92 6.56 -12.13
CA VAL A 155 8.10 7.71 -11.78
C VAL A 155 7.19 7.41 -10.61
N GLY A 156 7.18 8.32 -9.65
CA GLY A 156 6.22 8.39 -8.56
C GLY A 156 5.82 9.85 -8.35
N TRP A 157 4.60 10.05 -7.96
CA TRP A 157 4.02 11.36 -7.74
C TRP A 157 3.78 11.58 -6.25
N VAL A 158 4.04 12.79 -5.79
CA VAL A 158 3.55 13.28 -4.51
C VAL A 158 2.87 14.62 -4.76
N VAL A 159 1.66 14.73 -4.24
CA VAL A 159 0.84 15.94 -4.35
C VAL A 159 0.55 16.43 -2.95
N TRP A 160 0.70 17.73 -2.72
CA TRP A 160 0.35 18.39 -1.47
C TRP A 160 -0.95 19.17 -1.66
N ARG A 161 -1.73 19.24 -0.59
CA ARG A 161 -3.00 19.99 -0.56
C ARG A 161 -2.83 21.45 -1.03
N ASN A 162 -1.79 22.08 -0.55
CA ASN A 162 -1.44 23.47 -0.85
C ASN A 162 0.03 23.74 -0.49
N LEU A 163 0.50 24.96 -0.73
CA LEU A 163 1.87 25.37 -0.43
C LEU A 163 2.18 25.32 1.07
N ALA A 164 1.21 25.57 1.94
CA ALA A 164 1.43 25.50 3.40
C ALA A 164 1.68 24.06 3.91
N ALA A 165 1.28 23.06 3.15
CA ALA A 165 1.57 21.66 3.44
C ALA A 165 3.01 21.24 3.06
N LEU A 166 3.69 22.02 2.22
CA LEU A 166 5.08 21.82 1.79
C LEU A 166 5.96 22.98 2.28
N PRO A 167 6.76 22.81 3.35
CA PRO A 167 7.65 23.84 3.83
C PRO A 167 8.65 24.34 2.77
N ASP A 168 8.79 25.65 2.65
CA ASP A 168 9.67 26.29 1.65
C ASP A 168 11.13 25.86 1.79
N GLU A 169 11.60 25.53 2.99
CA GLU A 169 12.97 25.05 3.23
C GLU A 169 13.28 23.70 2.56
N LEU A 170 12.27 22.98 2.09
CA LEU A 170 12.45 21.75 1.30
C LEU A 170 12.55 22.00 -0.20
N ILE A 171 12.32 23.24 -0.66
CA ILE A 171 12.36 23.62 -2.06
C ILE A 171 13.71 24.29 -2.33
N PHE A 172 14.59 23.57 -2.99
CA PHE A 172 15.87 24.14 -3.43
C PHE A 172 15.69 24.81 -4.78
N ARG A 173 16.37 25.95 -4.98
CA ARG A 173 16.32 26.67 -6.25
C ARG A 173 17.69 26.65 -6.90
N VAL A 174 17.72 26.28 -8.18
CA VAL A 174 18.95 26.26 -8.99
C VAL A 174 18.82 27.22 -10.17
N SER A 175 19.84 28.05 -10.42
CA SER A 175 19.82 29.07 -11.45
C SER A 175 20.78 28.80 -12.59
N TYR A 176 21.74 27.87 -12.42
CA TYR A 176 22.80 27.61 -13.40
C TYR A 176 22.31 26.93 -14.70
N LEU A 177 21.06 26.51 -14.75
CA LEU A 177 20.42 25.92 -15.94
C LEU A 177 19.68 26.95 -16.80
N GLY A 178 19.88 28.26 -16.56
CA GLY A 178 19.29 29.33 -17.35
C GLY A 178 17.92 29.83 -16.88
N GLY A 179 17.57 29.59 -15.64
CA GLY A 179 16.34 30.07 -15.01
C GLY A 179 16.24 29.66 -13.53
N ASP A 180 15.26 30.19 -12.81
CA ASP A 180 14.97 29.78 -11.44
C ASP A 180 14.17 28.45 -11.47
N MET A 181 14.84 27.35 -11.20
CA MET A 181 14.27 26.00 -11.24
C MET A 181 14.12 25.43 -9.81
N PRO A 182 12.89 25.30 -9.29
CA PRO A 182 12.67 24.64 -8.01
C PRO A 182 12.88 23.13 -8.11
N THR A 183 13.58 22.55 -7.14
CA THR A 183 13.75 21.11 -6.99
C THR A 183 13.57 20.69 -5.54
N LEU A 184 12.91 19.55 -5.32
CA LEU A 184 12.70 18.99 -3.99
C LEU A 184 12.89 17.47 -3.95
N ALA A 185 13.21 16.85 -5.08
CA ALA A 185 13.43 15.42 -5.14
C ALA A 185 14.65 15.01 -4.30
N LEU A 186 14.58 13.82 -3.68
CA LEU A 186 15.67 13.26 -2.89
C LEU A 186 16.87 12.83 -3.74
N ASN A 187 16.65 12.50 -4.99
CA ASN A 187 17.68 12.14 -5.95
C ASN A 187 17.96 13.30 -6.92
N PHE A 188 19.10 13.22 -7.58
CA PHE A 188 19.57 14.24 -8.53
C PHE A 188 19.02 14.01 -9.94
N SER A 189 19.90 14.01 -10.97
CA SER A 189 19.47 13.76 -12.35
C SER A 189 18.65 12.48 -12.49
N ARG A 190 17.53 12.60 -13.20
CA ARG A 190 16.56 11.50 -13.35
C ARG A 190 16.14 11.37 -14.80
N PRO A 191 15.83 10.14 -15.27
CA PRO A 191 15.19 9.97 -16.57
C PRO A 191 13.85 10.71 -16.62
N GLY A 192 13.64 11.52 -17.66
CA GLY A 192 12.37 12.20 -17.91
C GLY A 192 11.37 11.38 -18.72
N ALA A 193 11.82 10.28 -19.33
CA ALA A 193 10.99 9.48 -20.23
C ALA A 193 9.70 8.96 -19.56
N GLN A 194 9.77 8.50 -18.30
CA GLN A 194 8.61 7.97 -17.58
C GLN A 194 7.59 9.07 -17.26
N VAL A 195 8.04 10.31 -17.04
CA VAL A 195 7.14 11.46 -16.84
C VAL A 195 6.37 11.75 -18.13
N LEU A 196 7.08 11.75 -19.27
CA LEU A 196 6.45 11.93 -20.58
C LEU A 196 5.51 10.79 -20.93
N LEU A 197 5.88 9.54 -20.61
CA LEU A 197 5.01 8.38 -20.80
C LEU A 197 3.74 8.48 -19.94
N GLN A 198 3.83 8.93 -18.69
CA GLN A 198 2.65 9.14 -17.84
C GLN A 198 1.75 10.23 -18.41
N TYR A 199 2.31 11.32 -18.87
CA TYR A 199 1.57 12.39 -19.54
C TYR A 199 0.88 11.89 -20.81
N TYR A 200 1.61 11.12 -21.64
CA TYR A 200 1.06 10.49 -22.84
C TYR A 200 -0.12 9.56 -22.50
N GLN A 201 0.02 8.72 -21.46
CA GLN A 201 -1.05 7.83 -21.05
C GLN A 201 -2.30 8.60 -20.60
N PHE A 202 -2.13 9.68 -19.84
CA PHE A 202 -3.26 10.53 -19.45
C PHE A 202 -3.97 11.15 -20.65
N LEU A 203 -3.24 11.64 -21.65
CA LEU A 203 -3.82 12.20 -22.86
C LEU A 203 -4.49 11.14 -23.76
N ARG A 204 -3.82 9.97 -23.89
CA ARG A 204 -4.31 8.90 -24.75
C ARG A 204 -5.56 8.23 -24.22
N LEU A 205 -5.58 7.89 -22.94
CA LEU A 205 -6.64 7.12 -22.31
C LEU A 205 -7.74 8.03 -21.76
N GLY A 206 -7.37 9.17 -21.20
CA GLY A 206 -8.32 10.01 -20.47
C GLY A 206 -8.95 9.28 -19.29
N ARG A 207 -10.03 9.81 -18.77
CA ARG A 207 -10.78 9.18 -17.68
C ARG A 207 -11.43 7.86 -18.14
N GLU A 208 -12.06 7.86 -19.29
CA GLU A 208 -12.77 6.70 -19.83
C GLU A 208 -11.84 5.50 -20.01
N GLY A 209 -10.72 5.67 -20.73
CA GLY A 209 -9.78 4.58 -20.98
C GLY A 209 -9.10 4.06 -19.71
N TYR A 210 -8.83 4.92 -18.71
CA TYR A 210 -8.38 4.44 -17.39
C TYR A 210 -9.48 3.64 -16.68
N THR A 211 -10.73 4.14 -16.70
CA THR A 211 -11.87 3.43 -16.10
C THR A 211 -12.03 2.04 -16.70
N ASP A 212 -12.03 1.94 -18.02
CA ASP A 212 -12.21 0.66 -18.73
C ASP A 212 -11.10 -0.35 -18.36
N ILE A 213 -9.85 0.08 -18.41
CA ILE A 213 -8.70 -0.79 -18.08
C ILE A 213 -8.72 -1.23 -16.62
N GLN A 214 -9.00 -0.31 -15.70
CA GLN A 214 -9.01 -0.64 -14.27
C GLN A 214 -10.20 -1.53 -13.92
N GLN A 215 -11.36 -1.31 -14.55
CA GLN A 215 -12.55 -2.15 -14.38
C GLN A 215 -12.28 -3.58 -14.86
N GLU A 216 -11.69 -3.75 -16.05
CA GLU A 216 -11.32 -5.07 -16.53
C GLU A 216 -10.37 -5.80 -15.57
N CYS A 217 -9.34 -5.10 -15.07
CA CYS A 217 -8.44 -5.68 -14.07
C CYS A 217 -9.18 -6.10 -12.79
N GLN A 218 -10.11 -5.29 -12.32
CA GLN A 218 -10.89 -5.57 -11.11
C GLN A 218 -11.84 -6.74 -11.31
N ASP A 219 -12.53 -6.80 -12.45
CA ASP A 219 -13.44 -7.89 -12.79
C ASP A 219 -12.71 -9.24 -12.87
N VAL A 220 -11.50 -9.25 -13.45
CA VAL A 220 -10.67 -10.45 -13.49
C VAL A 220 -10.17 -10.82 -12.09
N ALA A 221 -9.78 -9.84 -11.26
CA ALA A 221 -9.34 -10.09 -9.89
C ALA A 221 -10.45 -10.73 -9.05
N MET A 222 -11.64 -10.16 -9.10
CA MET A 222 -12.82 -10.67 -8.38
C MET A 222 -13.25 -12.06 -8.91
N TYR A 223 -13.09 -12.31 -10.19
CA TYR A 223 -13.35 -13.63 -10.76
C TYR A 223 -12.39 -14.70 -10.24
N ILE A 224 -11.09 -14.41 -10.23
CA ILE A 224 -10.09 -15.36 -9.75
C ILE A 224 -10.26 -15.59 -8.25
N SER A 225 -10.43 -14.54 -7.44
CA SER A 225 -10.61 -14.64 -5.99
C SER A 225 -11.82 -15.50 -5.63
N LYS A 226 -12.94 -15.29 -6.33
CA LYS A 226 -14.14 -16.12 -6.19
C LYS A 226 -13.84 -17.58 -6.53
N GLY A 227 -13.18 -17.84 -7.67
CA GLY A 227 -12.80 -19.21 -8.07
C GLY A 227 -11.90 -19.89 -7.03
N ILE A 228 -10.95 -19.17 -6.42
CA ILE A 228 -10.10 -19.69 -5.35
C ILE A 228 -10.91 -20.02 -4.10
N SER A 229 -11.85 -19.17 -3.69
CA SER A 229 -12.71 -19.44 -2.53
C SER A 229 -13.57 -20.70 -2.68
N GLU A 230 -13.88 -21.09 -3.92
CA GLU A 230 -14.66 -22.27 -4.26
C GLU A 230 -13.82 -23.57 -4.29
N ILE A 231 -12.49 -23.49 -4.29
CA ILE A 231 -11.59 -24.68 -4.28
C ILE A 231 -11.65 -25.41 -2.93
N GLY A 232 -12.02 -24.74 -1.86
CA GLY A 232 -12.35 -25.42 -0.60
C GLY A 232 -11.37 -25.18 0.56
N PRO A 233 -10.03 -25.33 0.41
CA PRO A 233 -9.10 -25.18 1.54
C PRO A 233 -8.71 -23.73 1.85
N PHE A 234 -9.21 -22.76 1.11
CA PHE A 234 -8.76 -21.37 1.20
C PHE A 234 -9.81 -20.45 1.83
N ASP A 235 -9.33 -19.52 2.64
CA ASP A 235 -10.08 -18.37 3.14
C ASP A 235 -9.48 -17.09 2.53
N LEU A 236 -10.33 -16.22 1.99
CA LEU A 236 -9.90 -14.94 1.45
C LEU A 236 -9.67 -13.93 2.56
N TRP A 237 -8.57 -13.18 2.47
CA TRP A 237 -8.35 -11.93 3.21
C TRP A 237 -9.00 -10.73 2.51
N SER A 238 -8.99 -10.76 1.19
CA SER A 238 -9.60 -9.73 0.33
C SER A 238 -10.00 -10.37 -0.99
N ASP A 239 -10.92 -9.75 -1.70
CA ASP A 239 -11.53 -10.29 -2.92
C ASP A 239 -11.17 -9.53 -4.20
N GLY A 240 -10.44 -8.40 -4.09
CA GLY A 240 -10.08 -7.56 -5.23
C GLY A 240 -11.05 -6.41 -5.49
N SER A 241 -12.05 -6.18 -4.62
CA SER A 241 -13.04 -5.11 -4.78
C SER A 241 -12.48 -3.70 -4.52
N ASP A 242 -11.45 -3.56 -3.67
CA ASP A 242 -10.80 -2.27 -3.42
C ASP A 242 -9.85 -1.90 -4.57
N ILE A 243 -8.84 -2.73 -4.81
CA ILE A 243 -7.97 -2.65 -5.98
C ILE A 243 -7.85 -4.05 -6.60
N PRO A 244 -7.38 -4.19 -7.86
CA PRO A 244 -7.22 -5.51 -8.50
C PRO A 244 -6.11 -6.37 -7.86
N VAL A 245 -6.15 -6.49 -6.54
CA VAL A 245 -5.22 -7.29 -5.71
C VAL A 245 -6.04 -8.00 -4.65
N PHE A 246 -5.79 -9.27 -4.49
CA PHE A 246 -6.44 -10.06 -3.43
C PHE A 246 -5.46 -11.05 -2.82
N ALA A 247 -5.75 -11.46 -1.59
CA ALA A 247 -4.93 -12.38 -0.83
C ALA A 247 -5.80 -13.45 -0.16
N TRP A 248 -5.20 -14.63 0.05
CA TRP A 248 -5.84 -15.75 0.74
C TRP A 248 -4.85 -16.52 1.61
N GLN A 249 -5.39 -17.31 2.50
CA GLN A 249 -4.66 -18.23 3.37
C GLN A 249 -5.26 -19.63 3.30
N LEU A 250 -4.53 -20.62 3.81
CA LEU A 250 -5.14 -21.92 4.13
C LEU A 250 -6.06 -21.77 5.33
N LYS A 251 -7.21 -22.47 5.30
CA LYS A 251 -8.08 -22.59 6.46
C LYS A 251 -7.31 -23.14 7.65
N PRO A 252 -7.47 -22.56 8.84
CA PRO A 252 -6.79 -23.04 10.04
C PRO A 252 -7.02 -24.55 10.27
N GLY A 253 -5.92 -25.31 10.43
CA GLY A 253 -5.98 -26.75 10.69
C GLY A 253 -6.42 -27.61 9.50
N TYR A 254 -6.46 -27.07 8.29
CA TYR A 254 -6.85 -27.85 7.09
C TYR A 254 -5.91 -29.03 6.85
N THR A 255 -4.61 -28.81 6.89
CA THR A 255 -3.58 -29.85 6.67
C THR A 255 -2.28 -29.51 7.37
N ASP A 256 -1.54 -30.55 7.76
CA ASP A 256 -0.15 -30.47 8.23
C ASP A 256 0.86 -30.99 7.18
N LYS A 257 0.36 -31.49 6.04
CA LYS A 257 1.17 -32.11 5.00
C LYS A 257 1.86 -31.08 4.10
N TRP A 258 1.22 -29.94 3.85
CA TRP A 258 1.73 -28.90 2.97
C TRP A 258 1.28 -27.49 3.41
N ASN A 259 1.89 -26.47 2.84
CA ASN A 259 1.57 -25.08 3.09
C ASN A 259 1.60 -24.27 1.78
N LEU A 260 1.27 -22.98 1.85
CA LEU A 260 1.19 -22.12 0.66
C LEU A 260 2.54 -21.92 -0.05
N TYR A 261 3.68 -22.11 0.61
CA TYR A 261 4.99 -22.08 -0.07
C TYR A 261 5.12 -23.27 -1.03
N HIS A 262 4.63 -24.44 -0.65
CA HIS A 262 4.62 -25.61 -1.52
C HIS A 262 3.70 -25.40 -2.73
N LEU A 263 2.52 -24.83 -2.52
CA LEU A 263 1.63 -24.46 -3.64
C LEU A 263 2.28 -23.43 -4.56
N SER A 264 2.96 -22.42 -4.00
CA SER A 264 3.70 -21.42 -4.79
C SER A 264 4.77 -22.06 -5.67
N ASP A 265 5.52 -23.04 -5.13
CA ASP A 265 6.55 -23.75 -5.90
C ASP A 265 5.93 -24.63 -7.00
N ARG A 266 4.80 -25.27 -6.71
CA ARG A 266 4.07 -26.08 -7.70
C ARG A 266 3.56 -25.22 -8.86
N LEU A 267 2.92 -24.09 -8.55
CA LEU A 267 2.45 -23.13 -9.56
C LEU A 267 3.60 -22.55 -10.38
N ARG A 268 4.78 -22.36 -9.77
CA ARG A 268 5.97 -21.92 -10.52
C ARG A 268 6.40 -22.90 -11.58
N MET A 269 6.26 -24.20 -11.36
CA MET A 269 6.54 -25.21 -12.38
C MET A 269 5.58 -25.16 -13.57
N LYS A 270 4.37 -24.62 -13.37
CA LYS A 270 3.38 -24.35 -14.41
C LYS A 270 3.60 -22.98 -15.09
N GLY A 271 4.54 -22.17 -14.61
CA GLY A 271 4.85 -20.84 -15.15
C GLY A 271 4.22 -19.66 -14.41
N TRP A 272 3.48 -19.92 -13.32
CA TRP A 272 2.84 -18.88 -12.53
C TRP A 272 3.71 -18.43 -11.38
N LEU A 273 3.90 -17.12 -11.23
CA LEU A 273 4.57 -16.51 -10.07
C LEU A 273 3.54 -15.99 -9.08
N VAL A 274 3.07 -16.87 -8.20
CA VAL A 274 2.13 -16.55 -7.11
C VAL A 274 2.88 -16.65 -5.79
N PRO A 275 3.40 -15.54 -5.25
CA PRO A 275 4.25 -15.56 -4.06
C PRO A 275 3.45 -15.91 -2.81
N ALA A 276 4.05 -16.73 -1.93
CA ALA A 276 3.63 -16.95 -0.57
C ALA A 276 4.56 -16.20 0.38
N TYR A 277 4.02 -15.57 1.43
CA TYR A 277 4.81 -14.81 2.41
C TYR A 277 4.07 -14.72 3.74
N PRO A 278 4.78 -14.48 4.87
CA PRO A 278 4.16 -14.29 6.16
C PRO A 278 3.45 -12.93 6.22
N MET A 279 2.40 -12.85 7.01
CA MET A 279 1.79 -11.58 7.41
C MET A 279 2.77 -10.75 8.26
N PRO A 280 2.47 -9.48 8.58
CA PRO A 280 3.32 -8.64 9.44
C PRO A 280 3.71 -9.30 10.77
N ASP A 281 4.75 -8.79 11.44
CA ASP A 281 5.40 -9.38 12.61
C ASP A 281 4.45 -9.93 13.69
N ASN A 282 3.37 -9.22 13.99
CA ASN A 282 2.38 -9.66 14.99
C ASN A 282 1.45 -10.79 14.52
N MET A 283 1.51 -11.18 13.24
CA MET A 283 0.78 -12.28 12.62
C MET A 283 1.69 -13.14 11.72
N SER A 284 2.98 -13.16 12.00
CA SER A 284 4.01 -13.83 11.18
C SER A 284 3.90 -15.37 11.13
N ASP A 285 3.10 -15.95 12.01
CA ASP A 285 2.70 -17.36 11.97
C ASP A 285 1.71 -17.67 10.84
N ARG A 286 1.07 -16.66 10.27
CA ARG A 286 0.16 -16.80 9.14
C ARG A 286 0.86 -16.55 7.83
N THR A 287 0.66 -17.47 6.91
CA THR A 287 1.16 -17.35 5.53
C THR A 287 0.01 -17.04 4.59
N VAL A 288 0.22 -16.09 3.71
CA VAL A 288 -0.73 -15.73 2.65
C VAL A 288 -0.10 -15.88 1.28
N GLN A 289 -0.94 -16.10 0.28
CA GLN A 289 -0.61 -15.90 -1.12
C GLN A 289 -1.39 -14.70 -1.66
N ARG A 290 -0.83 -14.02 -2.65
CA ARG A 290 -1.43 -12.83 -3.25
C ARG A 290 -1.30 -12.86 -4.77
N ILE A 291 -2.36 -12.44 -5.43
CA ILE A 291 -2.34 -12.13 -6.86
C ILE A 291 -2.55 -10.64 -7.07
N VAL A 292 -1.76 -10.07 -7.98
CA VAL A 292 -1.90 -8.71 -8.49
C VAL A 292 -2.31 -8.82 -9.94
N VAL A 293 -3.56 -8.48 -10.22
CA VAL A 293 -4.06 -8.46 -11.60
C VAL A 293 -3.67 -7.15 -12.26
N ARG A 294 -3.05 -7.28 -13.41
CA ARG A 294 -2.59 -6.14 -14.22
C ARG A 294 -3.19 -6.22 -15.61
N ASN A 295 -3.20 -5.09 -16.29
CA ASN A 295 -3.58 -5.02 -17.70
C ASN A 295 -2.89 -6.12 -18.52
N GLY A 296 -3.67 -6.90 -19.26
CA GLY A 296 -3.22 -7.99 -20.11
C GLY A 296 -3.42 -9.40 -19.53
N LEU A 297 -3.88 -9.55 -18.29
CA LEU A 297 -4.36 -10.83 -17.78
C LEU A 297 -5.80 -11.04 -18.28
N SER A 298 -5.96 -11.89 -19.29
CA SER A 298 -7.28 -12.21 -19.87
C SER A 298 -8.07 -13.18 -19.01
N ARG A 299 -9.36 -13.32 -19.31
CA ARG A 299 -10.24 -14.30 -18.68
C ARG A 299 -9.76 -15.74 -18.93
N ASP A 300 -9.33 -16.04 -20.14
CA ASP A 300 -8.81 -17.38 -20.50
C ASP A 300 -7.58 -17.73 -19.65
N LEU A 301 -6.65 -16.78 -19.49
CA LEU A 301 -5.49 -16.98 -18.60
C LEU A 301 -5.90 -17.12 -17.13
N ALA A 302 -6.97 -16.47 -16.72
CA ALA A 302 -7.52 -16.62 -15.38
C ALA A 302 -8.12 -18.02 -15.15
N ASP A 303 -8.78 -18.58 -16.16
CA ASP A 303 -9.31 -19.95 -16.15
C ASP A 303 -8.17 -20.97 -16.08
N ASP A 304 -7.13 -20.83 -16.91
CA ASP A 304 -5.92 -21.67 -16.86
C ASP A 304 -5.26 -21.64 -15.46
N LEU A 305 -5.13 -20.44 -14.86
CA LEU A 305 -4.58 -20.29 -13.52
C LEU A 305 -5.44 -21.00 -12.46
N LEU A 306 -6.76 -20.85 -12.52
CA LEU A 306 -7.69 -21.50 -11.59
C LEU A 306 -7.64 -23.02 -11.71
N ASP A 307 -7.53 -23.55 -12.93
CA ASP A 307 -7.41 -24.98 -13.18
C ASP A 307 -6.07 -25.53 -12.64
N ASP A 308 -4.98 -24.81 -12.84
CA ASP A 308 -3.68 -25.16 -12.27
C ASP A 308 -3.69 -25.09 -10.73
N ILE A 309 -4.35 -24.10 -10.11
CA ILE A 309 -4.49 -24.06 -8.65
C ILE A 309 -5.28 -25.27 -8.15
N ARG A 310 -6.37 -25.66 -8.81
CA ARG A 310 -7.17 -26.85 -8.44
C ARG A 310 -6.35 -28.13 -8.57
N GLU A 311 -5.67 -28.32 -9.69
CA GLU A 311 -4.83 -29.49 -9.96
C GLU A 311 -3.72 -29.62 -8.93
N GLU A 312 -2.97 -28.55 -8.68
CA GLU A 312 -1.83 -28.56 -7.77
C GLU A 312 -2.26 -28.69 -6.29
N THR A 313 -3.39 -28.13 -5.91
CA THR A 313 -3.98 -28.33 -4.60
C THR A 313 -4.40 -29.78 -4.39
N ALA A 314 -5.08 -30.37 -5.36
CA ALA A 314 -5.49 -31.79 -5.31
C ALA A 314 -4.26 -32.72 -5.24
N TRP A 315 -3.19 -32.42 -5.97
CA TRP A 315 -1.95 -33.17 -5.91
C TRP A 315 -1.30 -33.10 -4.52
N LEU A 316 -1.26 -31.90 -3.90
CA LEU A 316 -0.72 -31.71 -2.57
C LEU A 316 -1.56 -32.43 -1.49
N ASP A 317 -2.87 -32.44 -1.63
CA ASP A 317 -3.78 -33.14 -0.72
C ASP A 317 -3.64 -34.67 -0.78
N ALA A 318 -3.31 -35.19 -1.96
CA ALA A 318 -3.12 -36.62 -2.19
C ALA A 318 -1.79 -37.18 -1.65
N LEU A 319 -0.91 -36.35 -1.12
CA LEU A 319 0.37 -36.80 -0.56
C LEU A 319 0.16 -37.74 0.64
N ASP A 320 0.89 -38.88 0.66
CA ASP A 320 0.87 -39.80 1.78
C ASP A 320 1.70 -39.30 2.98
N THR A 321 2.73 -38.51 2.71
CA THR A 321 3.64 -37.98 3.72
C THR A 321 3.76 -36.45 3.59
N PRO A 322 4.03 -35.74 4.70
CA PRO A 322 4.24 -34.30 4.67
C PRO A 322 5.40 -33.90 3.73
N MET A 323 5.22 -32.81 3.02
CA MET A 323 6.29 -32.17 2.27
C MET A 323 7.41 -31.74 3.22
N PRO A 324 8.68 -31.84 2.80
CA PRO A 324 9.80 -31.31 3.58
C PRO A 324 9.54 -29.85 3.93
N THR A 325 9.59 -29.50 5.21
CA THR A 325 9.56 -28.10 5.63
C THR A 325 10.69 -27.38 4.92
N GLN A 326 10.37 -26.50 4.00
CA GLN A 326 11.33 -25.52 3.52
C GLN A 326 11.67 -24.69 4.76
N GLY A 327 12.95 -24.76 5.17
CA GLY A 327 13.42 -23.88 6.22
C GLY A 327 12.99 -22.47 5.83
N GLN A 328 12.33 -21.76 6.72
CA GLN A 328 11.99 -20.36 6.51
C GLN A 328 13.30 -19.68 6.12
N LYS A 329 13.53 -19.50 4.82
CA LYS A 329 14.50 -18.49 4.40
C LYS A 329 13.98 -17.23 5.06
N PRO A 330 14.81 -16.51 5.83
CA PRO A 330 14.37 -15.26 6.42
C PRO A 330 13.69 -14.50 5.29
N GLY A 331 12.37 -14.36 5.41
CA GLY A 331 11.58 -13.67 4.43
C GLY A 331 12.14 -12.27 4.29
N PHE A 332 11.91 -11.62 3.21
CA PHE A 332 12.13 -10.20 3.14
C PHE A 332 11.48 -9.60 4.39
N HIS A 333 12.30 -9.21 5.35
CA HIS A 333 11.88 -8.30 6.38
C HIS A 333 11.63 -6.98 5.65
N HIS A 334 10.35 -6.74 5.40
CA HIS A 334 9.92 -5.43 4.95
C HIS A 334 9.94 -4.48 6.11
#